data_4037313233a076fff6109f58f2270f6f
#
_entry.id   4037313233a076fff6109f58f2270f6f
#
_cell.length_a   1.000
_cell.length_b   1.000
_cell.length_c   1.000
_cell.angle_alpha   90.00
_cell.angle_beta   90.00
_cell.angle_gamma   90.00
#
_symmetry.space_group_name_H-M   'P 1'
#
loop_
_entity.id
_entity.type
_entity.pdbx_description
1 polymer ?
#
loop_
_entity_poly.entity_id
_entity_poly.type
_entity_poly.pdbx_seq_one_letter_code
_entity_poly.pdbx_strand_id
1 'polypeptide(L)'
;MDVIMYSDLIINKHLKAIIGFFILIFSSALNAANGQEDVYEKRYRQAGHPSTSAAMFKDLSFDKDAAIRKRVASNRKTPKKILLYLARDIEQSVKISVATNLSAPNEVYPILAQDEMIAVRSVVARFEYVPVIALKILAKDKDVDIRLEVARNLNTNKEILLQLSHDSDTRVSSIAELALERLSTGK
;
A
#
# COMPACT_ATOMS: atom_id res chain seq x y z
N MET A 1 -21.99 42.16 -56.76
CA MET A 1 -22.28 40.74 -56.37
C MET A 1 -21.02 40.03 -55.83
N ASP A 2 -19.87 40.66 -55.77
CA ASP A 2 -18.59 40.00 -55.47
C ASP A 2 -18.05 40.13 -54.04
N VAL A 3 -18.60 41.01 -53.21
CA VAL A 3 -18.08 41.27 -51.86
C VAL A 3 -18.51 40.17 -50.87
N ILE A 4 -19.68 39.57 -51.06
CA ILE A 4 -20.22 38.49 -50.17
C ILE A 4 -19.48 37.19 -50.42
N MET A 5 -19.13 36.88 -51.63
CA MET A 5 -18.38 35.68 -52.02
C MET A 5 -16.94 35.67 -51.48
N TYR A 6 -16.30 36.84 -51.37
CA TYR A 6 -14.95 36.98 -50.82
C TYR A 6 -14.92 36.84 -49.30
N SER A 7 -15.95 37.36 -48.60
CA SER A 7 -16.06 37.24 -47.13
C SER A 7 -16.23 35.77 -46.70
N ASP A 8 -17.07 35.00 -47.39
CA ASP A 8 -17.31 33.58 -47.08
C ASP A 8 -16.07 32.71 -47.36
N LEU A 9 -15.29 33.05 -48.37
CA LEU A 9 -14.04 32.34 -48.68
C LEU A 9 -12.97 32.56 -47.61
N ILE A 10 -12.85 33.78 -47.10
CA ILE A 10 -11.88 34.15 -46.06
C ILE A 10 -12.29 33.53 -44.70
N ILE A 11 -13.56 33.62 -44.34
CA ILE A 11 -14.10 33.02 -43.11
C ILE A 11 -13.92 31.50 -43.13
N ASN A 12 -14.18 30.85 -44.25
CA ASN A 12 -14.00 29.42 -44.40
C ASN A 12 -12.52 29.00 -44.32
N LYS A 13 -11.57 29.82 -44.83
CA LYS A 13 -10.13 29.57 -44.73
C LYS A 13 -9.63 29.69 -43.29
N HIS A 14 -10.06 30.72 -42.55
CA HIS A 14 -9.70 30.89 -41.14
C HIS A 14 -10.32 29.84 -40.27
N LEU A 15 -11.59 29.48 -40.50
CA LEU A 15 -12.27 28.43 -39.77
C LEU A 15 -11.59 27.07 -39.96
N LYS A 16 -11.21 26.72 -41.18
CA LYS A 16 -10.44 25.49 -41.47
C LYS A 16 -9.07 25.49 -40.81
N ALA A 17 -8.39 26.63 -40.75
CA ALA A 17 -7.10 26.75 -40.06
C ALA A 17 -7.26 26.55 -38.51
N ILE A 18 -8.30 27.16 -37.93
CA ILE A 18 -8.63 27.00 -36.49
C ILE A 18 -8.98 25.55 -36.18
N ILE A 19 -9.85 24.91 -36.97
CA ILE A 19 -10.22 23.51 -36.79
C ILE A 19 -8.97 22.61 -36.94
N GLY A 20 -8.13 22.84 -37.94
CA GLY A 20 -6.88 22.10 -38.11
C GLY A 20 -5.91 22.24 -36.93
N PHE A 21 -5.82 23.45 -36.36
CA PHE A 21 -5.00 23.72 -35.16
C PHE A 21 -5.56 22.97 -33.90
N PHE A 22 -6.88 23.00 -33.72
CA PHE A 22 -7.52 22.23 -32.64
C PHE A 22 -7.36 20.72 -32.79
N ILE A 23 -7.48 20.18 -34.01
CA ILE A 23 -7.24 18.77 -34.28
C ILE A 23 -5.79 18.38 -33.96
N LEU A 24 -4.80 19.21 -34.34
CA LEU A 24 -3.39 18.98 -34.05
C LEU A 24 -3.09 18.98 -32.53
N ILE A 25 -3.64 19.97 -31.79
CA ILE A 25 -3.47 20.03 -30.34
C ILE A 25 -4.14 18.83 -29.67
N PHE A 26 -5.36 18.48 -30.08
CA PHE A 26 -6.09 17.35 -29.53
C PHE A 26 -5.40 16.01 -29.82
N SER A 27 -4.89 15.83 -31.05
CA SER A 27 -4.11 14.64 -31.42
C SER A 27 -2.79 14.53 -30.65
N SER A 28 -2.08 15.66 -30.44
CA SER A 28 -0.84 15.65 -29.66
C SER A 28 -1.10 15.37 -28.17
N ALA A 29 -2.17 15.92 -27.60
CA ALA A 29 -2.59 15.65 -26.24
C ALA A 29 -3.02 14.20 -26.05
N LEU A 30 -3.77 13.64 -27.01
CA LEU A 30 -4.19 12.23 -27.00
C LEU A 30 -3.00 11.26 -27.12
N ASN A 31 -2.04 11.56 -27.99
CA ASN A 31 -0.82 10.77 -28.14
C ASN A 31 0.07 10.86 -26.89
N ALA A 32 0.15 12.03 -26.26
CA ALA A 32 0.87 12.20 -24.98
C ALA A 32 0.18 11.41 -23.85
N ALA A 33 -1.15 11.44 -23.77
CA ALA A 33 -1.92 10.66 -22.80
C ALA A 33 -1.75 9.15 -23.02
N ASN A 34 -1.84 8.67 -24.26
CA ASN A 34 -1.64 7.27 -24.60
C ASN A 34 -0.21 6.80 -24.33
N GLY A 35 0.80 7.62 -24.64
CA GLY A 35 2.20 7.32 -24.35
C GLY A 35 2.48 7.26 -22.84
N GLN A 36 1.81 8.08 -22.04
CA GLN A 36 1.94 8.06 -20.58
C GLN A 36 1.23 6.84 -19.96
N GLU A 37 0.10 6.42 -20.50
CA GLU A 37 -0.60 5.21 -20.11
C GLU A 37 0.25 3.97 -20.39
N ASP A 38 0.88 3.87 -21.55
CA ASP A 38 1.78 2.76 -21.88
C ASP A 38 3.01 2.70 -20.95
N VAL A 39 3.59 3.84 -20.60
CA VAL A 39 4.70 3.91 -19.64
C VAL A 39 4.27 3.48 -18.24
N TYR A 40 3.09 3.90 -17.77
CA TYR A 40 2.53 3.48 -16.48
C TYR A 40 2.29 1.97 -16.45
N GLU A 41 1.57 1.45 -17.44
CA GLU A 41 1.25 0.04 -17.54
C GLU A 41 2.49 -0.84 -17.59
N LYS A 42 3.51 -0.42 -18.32
CA LYS A 42 4.81 -1.11 -18.36
C LYS A 42 5.45 -1.18 -16.98
N ARG A 43 5.52 -0.07 -16.25
CA ARG A 43 6.10 -0.03 -14.90
C ARG A 43 5.28 -0.83 -13.91
N TYR A 44 3.95 -0.73 -13.96
CA TYR A 44 3.04 -1.49 -13.11
C TYR A 44 3.20 -3.01 -13.31
N ARG A 45 3.28 -3.47 -14.56
CA ARG A 45 3.54 -4.88 -14.88
C ARG A 45 4.91 -5.33 -14.39
N GLN A 46 5.95 -4.52 -14.60
CA GLN A 46 7.29 -4.81 -14.11
C GLN A 46 7.33 -4.93 -12.58
N ALA A 47 6.68 -4.03 -11.85
CA ALA A 47 6.62 -4.09 -10.39
C ALA A 47 6.06 -5.41 -9.85
N GLY A 48 5.11 -6.01 -10.56
CA GLY A 48 4.49 -7.29 -10.18
C GLY A 48 5.17 -8.53 -10.77
N HIS A 49 6.13 -8.38 -11.68
CA HIS A 49 6.68 -9.53 -12.40
C HIS A 49 7.65 -10.33 -11.51
N PRO A 50 7.61 -11.68 -11.54
CA PRO A 50 8.47 -12.51 -10.71
C PRO A 50 9.96 -12.48 -11.11
N SER A 51 10.26 -12.04 -12.34
CA SER A 51 11.64 -11.91 -12.87
C SER A 51 12.19 -10.49 -12.78
N THR A 52 11.54 -9.58 -12.04
CA THR A 52 12.01 -8.21 -11.85
C THR A 52 13.36 -8.23 -11.15
N SER A 53 14.35 -7.54 -11.74
CA SER A 53 15.69 -7.45 -11.15
C SER A 53 15.71 -6.59 -9.88
N ALA A 54 16.72 -6.81 -9.04
CA ALA A 54 16.89 -6.00 -7.81
C ALA A 54 17.08 -4.51 -8.10
N ALA A 55 17.76 -4.15 -9.20
CA ALA A 55 17.91 -2.78 -9.65
C ALA A 55 16.54 -2.17 -10.03
N MET A 56 15.73 -2.88 -10.79
CA MET A 56 14.40 -2.43 -11.18
C MET A 56 13.46 -2.31 -9.96
N PHE A 57 13.49 -3.24 -9.00
CA PHE A 57 12.76 -3.09 -7.75
C PHE A 57 13.15 -1.83 -7.00
N LYS A 58 14.44 -1.50 -6.96
CA LYS A 58 14.93 -0.26 -6.35
C LYS A 58 14.31 0.95 -7.04
N ASP A 59 14.41 1.03 -8.37
CA ASP A 59 13.88 2.18 -9.13
C ASP A 59 12.37 2.33 -8.95
N LEU A 60 11.61 1.23 -9.06
CA LEU A 60 10.16 1.23 -8.89
C LEU A 60 9.71 1.49 -7.44
N SER A 61 10.55 1.26 -6.44
CA SER A 61 10.24 1.59 -5.05
C SER A 61 10.23 3.08 -4.75
N PHE A 62 10.84 3.91 -5.63
CA PHE A 62 10.81 5.37 -5.57
C PHE A 62 9.81 5.99 -6.55
N ASP A 63 8.98 5.16 -7.19
CA ASP A 63 8.01 5.68 -8.14
C ASP A 63 7.07 6.70 -7.50
N LYS A 64 6.75 7.77 -8.25
CA LYS A 64 5.79 8.80 -7.80
C LYS A 64 4.41 8.22 -7.53
N ASP A 65 4.06 7.15 -8.27
CA ASP A 65 2.76 6.51 -8.17
C ASP A 65 2.75 5.45 -7.05
N ALA A 66 1.89 5.66 -6.07
CA ALA A 66 1.72 4.74 -4.94
C ALA A 66 1.26 3.34 -5.37
N ALA A 67 0.51 3.21 -6.47
CA ALA A 67 0.07 1.90 -6.96
C ALA A 67 1.25 1.05 -7.45
N ILE A 68 2.27 1.69 -8.05
CA ILE A 68 3.51 1.01 -8.45
C ILE A 68 4.31 0.61 -7.22
N ARG A 69 4.52 1.51 -6.24
CA ARG A 69 5.21 1.18 -4.99
C ARG A 69 4.49 0.06 -4.21
N LYS A 70 3.15 0.12 -4.14
CA LYS A 70 2.32 -0.95 -3.58
C LYS A 70 2.54 -2.28 -4.30
N ARG A 71 2.61 -2.26 -5.62
CA ARG A 71 2.86 -3.46 -6.43
C ARG A 71 4.23 -4.05 -6.14
N VAL A 72 5.28 -3.20 -5.98
CA VAL A 72 6.59 -3.62 -5.48
C VAL A 72 6.47 -4.24 -4.09
N ALA A 73 5.80 -3.57 -3.15
CA ALA A 73 5.62 -4.06 -1.77
C ALA A 73 4.93 -5.42 -1.69
N SER A 74 4.00 -5.69 -2.61
CA SER A 74 3.26 -6.97 -2.67
C SER A 74 4.03 -8.09 -3.35
N ASN A 75 5.11 -7.80 -4.08
CA ASN A 75 5.85 -8.81 -4.80
C ASN A 75 6.76 -9.62 -3.86
N ARG A 76 6.58 -10.93 -3.81
CA ARG A 76 7.37 -11.84 -2.94
C ARG A 76 8.86 -11.90 -3.30
N LYS A 77 9.25 -11.42 -4.49
CA LYS A 77 10.65 -11.35 -4.93
C LYS A 77 11.31 -10.02 -4.58
N THR A 78 10.57 -9.08 -4.01
CA THR A 78 11.13 -7.80 -3.59
C THR A 78 12.22 -7.99 -2.55
N PRO A 79 13.41 -7.42 -2.76
CA PRO A 79 14.51 -7.52 -1.81
C PRO A 79 14.14 -6.98 -0.43
N LYS A 80 14.58 -7.66 0.64
CA LYS A 80 14.29 -7.30 2.04
C LYS A 80 14.60 -5.83 2.37
N LYS A 81 15.71 -5.29 1.86
CA LYS A 81 16.09 -3.88 2.05
C LYS A 81 15.06 -2.90 1.48
N ILE A 82 14.42 -3.27 0.36
CA ILE A 82 13.38 -2.46 -0.27
C ILE A 82 12.08 -2.54 0.55
N LEU A 83 11.72 -3.70 1.06
CA LEU A 83 10.57 -3.85 1.96
C LEU A 83 10.76 -3.04 3.27
N LEU A 84 11.98 -3.01 3.83
CA LEU A 84 12.31 -2.15 4.98
C LEU A 84 12.16 -0.65 4.66
N TYR A 85 12.53 -0.23 3.45
CA TYR A 85 12.31 1.13 2.99
C TYR A 85 10.81 1.43 2.86
N LEU A 86 10.05 0.58 2.14
CA LEU A 86 8.62 0.75 1.90
C LEU A 86 7.76 0.61 3.18
N ALA A 87 8.28 0.01 4.24
CA ALA A 87 7.63 0.00 5.56
C ALA A 87 7.47 1.42 6.17
N ARG A 88 8.17 2.42 5.62
CA ARG A 88 8.07 3.83 6.01
C ARG A 88 7.45 4.71 4.93
N ASP A 89 6.78 4.09 3.95
CA ASP A 89 6.10 4.83 2.87
C ASP A 89 5.03 5.76 3.43
N ILE A 90 4.80 6.89 2.78
CA ILE A 90 3.72 7.82 3.17
C ILE A 90 2.34 7.20 2.98
N GLU A 91 2.21 6.29 2.00
CA GLU A 91 0.93 5.70 1.64
C GLU A 91 0.59 4.47 2.49
N GLN A 92 -0.57 4.52 3.16
CA GLN A 92 -1.10 3.43 3.97
C GLN A 92 -1.14 2.09 3.20
N SER A 93 -1.58 2.12 1.95
CA SER A 93 -1.74 0.92 1.12
C SER A 93 -0.42 0.23 0.80
N VAL A 94 0.68 0.98 0.72
CA VAL A 94 2.04 0.46 0.53
C VAL A 94 2.50 -0.24 1.81
N LYS A 95 2.37 0.43 2.98
CA LYS A 95 2.72 -0.14 4.29
C LYS A 95 1.94 -1.42 4.60
N ILE A 96 0.64 -1.45 4.31
CA ILE A 96 -0.19 -2.66 4.44
C ILE A 96 0.32 -3.79 3.54
N SER A 97 0.72 -3.46 2.31
CA SER A 97 1.28 -4.46 1.39
C SER A 97 2.62 -5.02 1.88
N VAL A 98 3.44 -4.21 2.55
CA VAL A 98 4.65 -4.70 3.24
C VAL A 98 4.27 -5.62 4.40
N ALA A 99 3.32 -5.23 5.26
CA ALA A 99 2.89 -6.00 6.42
C ALA A 99 2.39 -7.41 6.04
N THR A 100 1.74 -7.54 4.89
CA THR A 100 1.15 -8.81 4.40
C THR A 100 2.05 -9.57 3.43
N ASN A 101 3.24 -9.05 3.12
CA ASN A 101 4.18 -9.75 2.25
C ASN A 101 4.91 -10.87 3.01
N LEU A 102 4.66 -12.13 2.63
CA LEU A 102 5.25 -13.31 3.27
C LEU A 102 6.79 -13.39 3.15
N SER A 103 7.40 -12.56 2.30
CA SER A 103 8.87 -12.43 2.21
C SER A 103 9.41 -11.23 3.00
N ALA A 104 8.54 -10.51 3.72
CA ALA A 104 8.96 -9.37 4.53
C ALA A 104 9.87 -9.81 5.67
N PRO A 105 10.98 -9.09 5.92
CA PRO A 105 11.83 -9.40 7.05
C PRO A 105 11.16 -8.99 8.36
N ASN A 106 11.47 -9.70 9.45
CA ASN A 106 10.85 -9.47 10.77
C ASN A 106 11.02 -8.02 11.27
N GLU A 107 12.04 -7.32 10.84
CA GLU A 107 12.36 -5.95 11.19
C GLU A 107 11.33 -4.91 10.70
N VAL A 108 10.48 -5.25 9.72
CA VAL A 108 9.41 -4.33 9.27
C VAL A 108 8.30 -4.21 10.31
N TYR A 109 8.01 -5.28 11.05
CA TYR A 109 6.85 -5.34 11.92
C TYR A 109 6.92 -4.40 13.14
N PRO A 110 8.05 -4.24 13.85
CA PRO A 110 8.17 -3.23 14.90
C PRO A 110 8.00 -1.80 14.36
N ILE A 111 8.38 -1.53 13.11
CA ILE A 111 8.18 -0.23 12.46
C ILE A 111 6.68 -0.01 12.22
N LEU A 112 6.02 -0.98 11.60
CA LEU A 112 4.60 -0.90 11.26
C LEU A 112 3.69 -0.97 12.50
N ALA A 113 4.12 -1.63 13.56
CA ALA A 113 3.41 -1.67 14.86
C ALA A 113 3.39 -0.32 15.59
N GLN A 114 4.25 0.62 15.20
CA GLN A 114 4.31 1.98 15.74
C GLN A 114 3.81 3.03 14.74
N ASP A 115 3.20 2.59 13.64
CA ASP A 115 2.68 3.51 12.61
C ASP A 115 1.56 4.39 13.18
N GLU A 116 1.50 5.64 12.75
CA GLU A 116 0.45 6.58 13.15
C GLU A 116 -0.93 6.14 12.69
N MET A 117 -1.01 5.45 11.54
CA MET A 117 -2.26 5.00 10.93
C MET A 117 -2.78 3.73 11.63
N ILE A 118 -3.93 3.83 12.27
CA ILE A 118 -4.59 2.70 12.97
C ILE A 118 -4.75 1.48 12.04
N ALA A 119 -5.11 1.70 10.78
CA ALA A 119 -5.31 0.60 9.84
C ALA A 119 -4.03 -0.21 9.57
N VAL A 120 -2.84 0.42 9.59
CA VAL A 120 -1.56 -0.28 9.46
C VAL A 120 -1.31 -1.13 10.70
N ARG A 121 -1.45 -0.55 11.92
CA ARG A 121 -1.27 -1.28 13.17
C ARG A 121 -2.26 -2.43 13.33
N SER A 122 -3.52 -2.23 12.94
CA SER A 122 -4.56 -3.27 12.96
C SER A 122 -4.23 -4.46 12.04
N VAL A 123 -3.71 -4.19 10.83
CA VAL A 123 -3.26 -5.27 9.94
C VAL A 123 -2.10 -6.04 10.56
N VAL A 124 -1.14 -5.36 11.18
CA VAL A 124 -0.02 -6.04 11.89
C VAL A 124 -0.54 -6.88 13.04
N ALA A 125 -1.47 -6.36 13.87
CA ALA A 125 -2.02 -7.10 15.01
C ALA A 125 -2.72 -8.41 14.60
N ARG A 126 -3.39 -8.41 13.44
CA ARG A 126 -4.14 -9.58 12.93
C ARG A 126 -3.31 -10.52 12.08
N PHE A 127 -2.12 -10.11 11.64
CA PHE A 127 -1.33 -10.92 10.71
C PHE A 127 -0.84 -12.21 11.38
N GLU A 128 -1.09 -13.33 10.74
CA GLU A 128 -0.81 -14.66 11.29
C GLU A 128 0.67 -14.90 11.57
N TYR A 129 1.56 -14.34 10.74
CA TYR A 129 3.01 -14.52 10.85
C TYR A 129 3.74 -13.36 11.53
N VAL A 130 3.01 -12.51 12.27
CA VAL A 130 3.63 -11.38 12.96
C VAL A 130 4.57 -11.88 14.09
N PRO A 131 5.79 -11.33 14.19
CA PRO A 131 6.71 -11.71 15.26
C PRO A 131 6.24 -11.16 16.62
N VAL A 132 6.51 -11.92 17.68
CA VAL A 132 6.12 -11.61 19.07
C VAL A 132 6.54 -10.20 19.50
N ILE A 133 7.68 -9.70 19.02
CA ILE A 133 8.15 -8.34 19.35
C ILE A 133 7.16 -7.25 18.90
N ALA A 134 6.50 -7.42 17.76
CA ALA A 134 5.49 -6.48 17.30
C ALA A 134 4.19 -6.60 18.10
N LEU A 135 3.78 -7.82 18.45
CA LEU A 135 2.63 -8.05 19.34
C LEU A 135 2.85 -7.44 20.73
N LYS A 136 4.08 -7.49 21.26
CA LYS A 136 4.45 -6.85 22.55
C LYS A 136 4.31 -5.32 22.48
N ILE A 137 4.58 -4.71 21.35
CA ILE A 137 4.37 -3.27 21.10
C ILE A 137 2.85 -3.00 21.07
N LEU A 138 2.10 -3.74 20.24
CA LEU A 138 0.68 -3.55 20.01
C LEU A 138 -0.20 -3.91 21.22
N ALA A 139 0.26 -4.77 22.13
CA ALA A 139 -0.41 -5.05 23.39
C ALA A 139 -0.51 -3.81 24.33
N LYS A 140 0.23 -2.74 24.02
CA LYS A 140 0.19 -1.44 24.72
C LYS A 140 -0.41 -0.34 23.85
N ASP A 141 -1.05 -0.69 22.75
CA ASP A 141 -1.65 0.30 21.84
C ASP A 141 -2.73 1.10 22.57
N LYS A 142 -2.80 2.39 22.25
CA LYS A 142 -3.86 3.28 22.76
C LYS A 142 -5.26 2.85 22.31
N ASP A 143 -5.34 2.22 21.13
CA ASP A 143 -6.57 1.74 20.53
C ASP A 143 -6.92 0.36 21.12
N VAL A 144 -8.11 0.27 21.72
CA VAL A 144 -8.59 -0.95 22.35
C VAL A 144 -8.82 -2.08 21.37
N ASP A 145 -9.26 -1.77 20.14
CA ASP A 145 -9.53 -2.80 19.14
C ASP A 145 -8.23 -3.42 18.63
N ILE A 146 -7.13 -2.67 18.62
CA ILE A 146 -5.80 -3.24 18.32
C ILE A 146 -5.35 -4.18 19.45
N ARG A 147 -5.50 -3.81 20.73
CA ARG A 147 -5.18 -4.69 21.84
C ARG A 147 -6.04 -5.95 21.83
N LEU A 148 -7.32 -5.81 21.44
CA LEU A 148 -8.24 -6.95 21.26
C LEU A 148 -7.76 -7.89 20.15
N GLU A 149 -7.31 -7.37 19.01
CA GLU A 149 -6.73 -8.18 17.94
C GLU A 149 -5.43 -8.90 18.39
N VAL A 150 -4.61 -8.25 19.21
CA VAL A 150 -3.44 -8.91 19.81
C VAL A 150 -3.86 -10.06 20.72
N ALA A 151 -4.90 -9.89 21.57
CA ALA A 151 -5.41 -10.98 22.42
C ALA A 151 -5.95 -12.19 21.62
N ARG A 152 -6.48 -11.93 20.42
CA ARG A 152 -6.98 -12.95 19.48
C ARG A 152 -5.90 -13.63 18.67
N ASN A 153 -4.74 -12.98 18.50
CA ASN A 153 -3.70 -13.48 17.62
C ASN A 153 -3.05 -14.76 18.17
N LEU A 154 -3.01 -15.80 17.35
CA LEU A 154 -2.50 -17.12 17.76
C LEU A 154 -1.00 -17.15 18.09
N ASN A 155 -0.23 -16.15 17.59
CA ASN A 155 1.18 -16.00 17.92
C ASN A 155 1.42 -15.21 19.21
N THR A 156 0.37 -14.72 19.86
CA THR A 156 0.51 -14.02 21.13
C THR A 156 0.92 -14.99 22.21
N ASN A 157 2.09 -14.77 22.80
CA ASN A 157 2.64 -15.64 23.82
C ASN A 157 1.98 -15.42 25.18
N LYS A 158 2.22 -16.37 26.11
CA LYS A 158 1.67 -16.34 27.46
C LYS A 158 1.97 -15.06 28.23
N GLU A 159 3.18 -14.50 28.09
CA GLU A 159 3.57 -13.26 28.75
C GLU A 159 2.67 -12.07 28.37
N ILE A 160 2.43 -11.92 27.05
CA ILE A 160 1.57 -10.85 26.53
C ILE A 160 0.10 -11.09 26.93
N LEU A 161 -0.38 -12.32 26.85
CA LEU A 161 -1.73 -12.65 27.27
C LEU A 161 -1.96 -12.40 28.76
N LEU A 162 -0.98 -12.70 29.63
CA LEU A 162 -1.03 -12.35 31.06
C LEU A 162 -1.09 -10.84 31.28
N GLN A 163 -0.39 -10.05 30.47
CA GLN A 163 -0.52 -8.59 30.54
C GLN A 163 -1.93 -8.15 30.12
N LEU A 164 -2.47 -8.68 29.02
CA LEU A 164 -3.78 -8.32 28.48
C LEU A 164 -4.95 -8.84 29.33
N SER A 165 -4.78 -9.88 30.13
CA SER A 165 -5.82 -10.35 31.07
C SER A 165 -6.12 -9.34 32.18
N HIS A 166 -5.26 -8.33 32.37
CA HIS A 166 -5.46 -7.21 33.27
C HIS A 166 -5.80 -5.90 32.52
N ASP A 167 -6.22 -6.00 31.24
CA ASP A 167 -6.60 -4.81 30.48
C ASP A 167 -7.85 -4.14 31.06
N SER A 168 -7.88 -2.81 31.01
CA SER A 168 -9.03 -2.04 31.49
C SER A 168 -10.31 -2.24 30.67
N ASP A 169 -10.20 -2.68 29.43
CA ASP A 169 -11.36 -3.05 28.60
C ASP A 169 -11.69 -4.54 28.79
N THR A 170 -12.91 -4.81 29.25
CA THR A 170 -13.36 -6.16 29.57
C THR A 170 -13.38 -7.11 28.38
N ARG A 171 -13.54 -6.61 27.14
CA ARG A 171 -13.46 -7.44 25.92
C ARG A 171 -12.04 -7.97 25.73
N VAL A 172 -11.04 -7.14 26.00
CA VAL A 172 -9.62 -7.51 25.86
C VAL A 172 -9.24 -8.51 26.93
N SER A 173 -9.56 -8.21 28.23
CA SER A 173 -9.20 -9.10 29.34
C SER A 173 -9.86 -10.46 29.21
N SER A 174 -11.16 -10.53 28.91
CA SER A 174 -11.88 -11.81 28.72
C SER A 174 -11.31 -12.66 27.57
N ILE A 175 -10.96 -12.05 26.43
CA ILE A 175 -10.34 -12.78 25.31
C ILE A 175 -8.93 -13.27 25.68
N ALA A 176 -8.16 -12.48 26.41
CA ALA A 176 -6.83 -12.89 26.87
C ALA A 176 -6.91 -14.07 27.86
N GLU A 177 -7.88 -14.08 28.77
CA GLU A 177 -8.14 -15.19 29.69
C GLU A 177 -8.49 -16.47 28.94
N LEU A 178 -9.42 -16.40 27.98
CA LEU A 178 -9.78 -17.53 27.12
C LEU A 178 -8.59 -18.07 26.34
N ALA A 179 -7.73 -17.17 25.82
CA ALA A 179 -6.53 -17.58 25.12
C ALA A 179 -5.49 -18.26 26.04
N LEU A 180 -5.36 -17.80 27.31
CA LEU A 180 -4.52 -18.44 28.32
C LEU A 180 -5.03 -19.84 28.69
N GLU A 181 -6.35 -20.01 28.85
CA GLU A 181 -6.95 -21.29 29.10
C GLU A 181 -6.69 -22.29 27.98
N ARG A 182 -6.85 -21.86 26.72
CA ARG A 182 -6.51 -22.65 25.53
C ARG A 182 -5.05 -23.11 25.54
N LEU A 183 -4.11 -22.20 25.85
CA LEU A 183 -2.68 -22.54 25.94
C LEU A 183 -2.39 -23.57 27.07
N SER A 184 -3.16 -23.54 28.16
CA SER A 184 -2.98 -24.47 29.29
C SER A 184 -3.54 -25.88 29.01
N THR A 185 -4.59 -25.96 28.18
CA THR A 185 -5.29 -27.24 27.88
C THR A 185 -4.74 -27.93 26.63
N GLY A 186 -3.84 -27.28 25.88
CA GLY A 186 -3.24 -27.87 24.68
C GLY A 186 -4.22 -28.07 23.52
N LYS A 187 -5.36 -27.38 23.53
CA LYS A 187 -6.42 -27.48 22.51
C LYS A 187 -6.38 -26.28 21.55
#